data_f375a2fcca6e5341d1d58cdafa69e187
#
_entry.id   f375a2fcca6e5341d1d58cdafa69e187
#
_cell.length_a   1.000
_cell.length_b   1.000
_cell.length_c   1.000
_cell.angle_alpha   90.00
_cell.angle_beta   90.00
_cell.angle_gamma   90.00
#
_symmetry.space_group_name_H-M   'P 1'
#
loop_
_entity.id
_entity.type
_entity.pdbx_description
1 polymer ?
#
loop_
_entity_poly.entity_id
_entity_poly.type
_entity_poly.pdbx_seq_one_letter_code
_entity_poly.pdbx_strand_id
1 'polypeptide(L)'
;MVKKSIFTLILLAAIGCVSAQSLQFEWNGTVYDEGETIECTNDEYGYGELIEHMQLRNLTSAPVDVLVKKEVLEDLEGVMNTFCWGMCFGPDVIVSPNAVTLEAGSLNTDELSFHALFDEAFGRVVVKYTAYVERNPDDAVSIIVNFHRSGVGVNELNAVCNLGHAYPNPASSTVRFDYRLASGDNATVAIYNLLGQEVMRQELNGLQGQLSISVADLNEGIYFCNLMVNGQALKTEKFVVKK
;
A
#
# COMPACT_ATOMS: atom_id res chain seq x y z
N MET A 1 -6.36 70.21 -27.90
CA MET A 1 -7.51 69.43 -27.34
C MET A 1 -7.25 68.00 -27.58
N VAL A 2 -6.86 67.27 -26.51
CA VAL A 2 -6.56 65.82 -26.53
C VAL A 2 -7.76 65.10 -25.94
N LYS A 3 -8.45 64.30 -26.77
CA LYS A 3 -9.57 63.44 -26.31
C LYS A 3 -9.00 62.19 -25.57
N LYS A 4 -9.23 62.10 -24.30
CA LYS A 4 -9.00 60.89 -23.53
C LYS A 4 -10.14 59.91 -23.79
N SER A 5 -9.83 58.77 -24.43
CA SER A 5 -10.74 57.63 -24.59
C SER A 5 -10.65 56.77 -23.31
N ILE A 6 -11.74 56.69 -22.59
CA ILE A 6 -11.84 55.79 -21.42
C ILE A 6 -12.26 54.42 -21.93
N PHE A 7 -11.34 53.45 -21.87
CA PHE A 7 -11.63 52.05 -22.15
C PHE A 7 -12.17 51.44 -20.84
N THR A 8 -13.46 51.19 -20.79
CA THR A 8 -14.10 50.47 -19.70
C THR A 8 -13.86 48.96 -19.91
N LEU A 9 -12.98 48.38 -19.11
CA LEU A 9 -12.75 46.93 -19.08
C LEU A 9 -13.90 46.27 -18.33
N ILE A 10 -14.80 45.62 -19.05
CA ILE A 10 -15.86 44.78 -18.43
C ILE A 10 -15.22 43.45 -18.06
N LEU A 11 -14.96 43.29 -16.77
CA LEU A 11 -14.51 42.00 -16.18
C LEU A 11 -15.74 41.06 -16.11
N LEU A 12 -15.85 40.16 -17.09
CA LEU A 12 -16.87 39.09 -17.04
C LEU A 12 -16.43 38.07 -15.97
N ALA A 13 -16.99 38.19 -14.77
CA ALA A 13 -16.85 37.16 -13.77
C ALA A 13 -17.65 35.92 -14.23
N ALA A 14 -16.94 34.89 -14.69
CA ALA A 14 -17.54 33.58 -14.86
C ALA A 14 -17.92 33.07 -13.47
N ILE A 15 -19.21 33.16 -13.11
CA ILE A 15 -19.77 32.47 -11.96
C ILE A 15 -19.84 31.00 -12.38
N GLY A 16 -18.79 30.26 -12.07
CA GLY A 16 -18.84 28.80 -12.07
C GLY A 16 -19.88 28.40 -11.02
N CYS A 17 -20.98 27.80 -11.42
CA CYS A 17 -21.85 27.08 -10.50
C CYS A 17 -21.00 25.97 -9.87
N VAL A 18 -20.48 26.21 -8.68
CA VAL A 18 -20.04 25.15 -7.81
C VAL A 18 -21.32 24.42 -7.42
N SER A 19 -21.59 23.28 -8.05
CA SER A 19 -22.62 22.37 -7.56
C SER A 19 -22.21 21.99 -6.14
N ALA A 20 -23.03 22.35 -5.17
CA ALA A 20 -22.77 21.89 -3.81
C ALA A 20 -22.90 20.37 -3.82
N GLN A 21 -21.83 19.68 -3.48
CA GLN A 21 -21.77 18.23 -3.38
C GLN A 21 -22.75 17.76 -2.29
N SER A 22 -23.63 16.83 -2.64
CA SER A 22 -24.67 16.34 -1.71
C SER A 22 -24.17 15.26 -0.77
N LEU A 23 -23.05 14.62 -1.11
CA LEU A 23 -22.51 13.46 -0.40
C LEU A 23 -21.07 13.72 0.04
N GLN A 24 -20.68 13.10 1.15
CA GLN A 24 -19.32 13.21 1.69
C GLN A 24 -18.91 11.91 2.35
N PHE A 25 -17.74 11.39 2.00
CA PHE A 25 -17.13 10.29 2.73
C PHE A 25 -16.53 10.77 4.05
N GLU A 26 -16.78 10.00 5.12
CA GLU A 26 -16.14 10.21 6.42
C GLU A 26 -15.92 8.88 7.14
N TRP A 27 -14.94 8.84 8.06
CA TRP A 27 -14.72 7.71 8.95
C TRP A 27 -14.15 8.18 10.28
N ASN A 28 -14.75 7.76 11.38
CA ASN A 28 -14.34 8.12 12.76
C ASN A 28 -14.13 9.63 12.96
N GLY A 29 -14.96 10.45 12.32
CA GLY A 29 -14.90 11.91 12.40
C GLY A 29 -13.86 12.56 11.46
N THR A 30 -13.13 11.78 10.68
CA THR A 30 -12.29 12.28 9.59
C THR A 30 -13.13 12.39 8.33
N VAL A 31 -13.08 13.56 7.69
CA VAL A 31 -13.72 13.85 6.40
C VAL A 31 -12.70 13.68 5.29
N TYR A 32 -13.10 13.06 4.19
CA TYR A 32 -12.25 12.83 3.02
C TYR A 32 -12.66 13.76 1.86
N ASP A 33 -11.67 14.30 1.17
CA ASP A 33 -11.86 15.14 0.00
C ASP A 33 -12.24 14.29 -1.24
N GLU A 34 -12.87 14.94 -2.24
CA GLU A 34 -13.20 14.29 -3.51
C GLU A 34 -11.96 13.73 -4.20
N GLY A 35 -11.97 12.42 -4.47
CA GLY A 35 -10.87 11.72 -5.12
C GLY A 35 -9.64 11.51 -4.25
N GLU A 36 -9.75 11.71 -2.95
CA GLU A 36 -8.65 11.43 -2.01
C GLU A 36 -8.24 9.95 -2.07
N THR A 37 -6.93 9.72 -1.95
CA THR A 37 -6.37 8.36 -1.91
C THR A 37 -6.02 7.99 -0.47
N ILE A 38 -6.54 6.85 -0.02
CA ILE A 38 -6.25 6.28 1.29
C ILE A 38 -5.49 4.96 1.15
N GLU A 39 -4.62 4.70 2.11
CA GLU A 39 -3.84 3.46 2.20
C GLU A 39 -4.53 2.46 3.12
N CYS A 40 -4.91 1.30 2.59
CA CYS A 40 -5.49 0.21 3.35
C CYS A 40 -4.49 -0.95 3.44
N THR A 41 -4.01 -1.19 4.65
CA THR A 41 -3.12 -2.32 4.99
C THR A 41 -3.70 -3.19 6.10
N ASN A 42 -4.95 -2.94 6.47
CA ASN A 42 -5.63 -3.60 7.59
C ASN A 42 -6.13 -4.99 7.18
N ASP A 43 -5.36 -6.02 7.50
CA ASP A 43 -5.79 -7.43 7.44
C ASP A 43 -6.51 -7.79 8.75
N GLU A 44 -7.79 -7.42 8.84
CA GLU A 44 -8.58 -7.48 10.06
C GLU A 44 -8.70 -8.92 10.60
N TYR A 45 -8.74 -9.90 9.72
CA TYR A 45 -8.94 -11.30 10.08
C TYR A 45 -7.68 -12.16 9.96
N GLY A 46 -6.58 -11.63 9.43
CA GLY A 46 -5.32 -12.37 9.26
C GLY A 46 -5.33 -13.39 8.12
N TYR A 47 -6.32 -13.31 7.21
CA TYR A 47 -6.47 -14.22 6.06
C TYR A 47 -6.09 -13.57 4.73
N GLY A 48 -5.56 -12.34 4.76
CA GLY A 48 -5.23 -11.60 3.56
C GLY A 48 -6.40 -10.84 2.93
N GLU A 49 -7.49 -10.66 3.66
CA GLU A 49 -8.57 -9.76 3.29
C GLU A 49 -8.33 -8.39 3.92
N LEU A 50 -7.99 -7.41 3.08
CA LEU A 50 -7.85 -6.02 3.51
C LEU A 50 -9.21 -5.34 3.43
N ILE A 51 -9.60 -4.66 4.52
CA ILE A 51 -10.91 -4.04 4.67
C ILE A 51 -10.74 -2.57 5.04
N GLU A 52 -11.40 -1.69 4.26
CA GLU A 52 -11.52 -0.29 4.59
C GLU A 52 -12.98 0.03 4.88
N HIS A 53 -13.26 0.39 6.13
CA HIS A 53 -14.58 0.82 6.58
C HIS A 53 -14.78 2.30 6.29
N MET A 54 -16.01 2.65 5.89
CA MET A 54 -16.34 4.02 5.52
C MET A 54 -17.76 4.38 5.95
N GLN A 55 -18.02 5.65 6.04
CA GLN A 55 -19.34 6.21 6.21
C GLN A 55 -19.61 7.23 5.13
N LEU A 56 -20.88 7.41 4.78
CA LEU A 56 -21.35 8.38 3.81
C LEU A 56 -22.37 9.31 4.44
N ARG A 57 -22.10 10.61 4.38
CA ARG A 57 -23.01 11.65 4.88
C ARG A 57 -23.82 12.25 3.76
N ASN A 58 -25.11 12.41 3.98
CA ASN A 58 -25.97 13.25 3.19
C ASN A 58 -25.89 14.71 3.71
N LEU A 59 -25.34 15.60 2.91
CA LEU A 59 -25.17 17.03 3.26
C LEU A 59 -26.43 17.86 2.96
N THR A 60 -27.45 17.27 2.35
CA THR A 60 -28.68 17.98 1.97
C THR A 60 -29.72 18.01 3.08
N SER A 61 -30.74 18.84 2.89
CA SER A 61 -31.90 18.95 3.82
C SER A 61 -33.05 18.00 3.46
N ALA A 62 -32.83 17.07 2.52
CA ALA A 62 -33.83 16.07 2.09
C ALA A 62 -33.17 14.68 2.01
N PRO A 63 -33.97 13.60 2.14
CA PRO A 63 -33.47 12.25 1.89
C PRO A 63 -33.00 12.08 0.45
N VAL A 64 -31.92 11.29 0.26
CA VAL A 64 -31.39 10.93 -1.06
C VAL A 64 -31.17 9.42 -1.16
N ASP A 65 -31.50 8.86 -2.31
CA ASP A 65 -31.23 7.46 -2.65
C ASP A 65 -29.84 7.39 -3.29
N VAL A 66 -28.96 6.57 -2.74
CA VAL A 66 -27.54 6.53 -3.12
C VAL A 66 -27.16 5.13 -3.62
N LEU A 67 -26.44 5.10 -4.72
CA LEU A 67 -25.79 3.93 -5.26
C LEU A 67 -24.27 4.08 -5.11
N VAL A 68 -23.56 2.96 -4.97
CA VAL A 68 -22.11 2.90 -4.94
C VAL A 68 -21.62 2.08 -6.12
N LYS A 69 -20.59 2.58 -6.80
CA LYS A 69 -19.88 1.85 -7.87
C LYS A 69 -18.40 1.74 -7.57
N LYS A 70 -17.76 0.68 -8.08
CA LYS A 70 -16.32 0.49 -8.06
C LYS A 70 -15.73 0.54 -9.47
N GLU A 71 -14.49 1.01 -9.55
CA GLU A 71 -13.65 1.00 -10.75
C GLU A 71 -12.24 0.57 -10.33
N VAL A 72 -11.75 -0.55 -10.87
CA VAL A 72 -10.39 -1.02 -10.61
C VAL A 72 -9.44 -0.21 -11.47
N LEU A 73 -8.56 0.57 -10.84
CA LEU A 73 -7.57 1.42 -11.51
C LEU A 73 -6.25 0.69 -11.73
N GLU A 74 -5.87 -0.16 -10.77
CA GLU A 74 -4.69 -1.03 -10.85
C GLU A 74 -5.08 -2.40 -10.28
N ASP A 75 -4.94 -3.42 -11.09
CA ASP A 75 -5.33 -4.79 -10.77
C ASP A 75 -4.11 -5.66 -10.47
N LEU A 76 -4.34 -6.72 -9.70
CA LEU A 76 -3.34 -7.74 -9.40
C LEU A 76 -3.97 -9.12 -9.58
N GLU A 77 -3.34 -9.97 -10.41
CA GLU A 77 -3.81 -11.33 -10.66
C GLU A 77 -3.97 -12.11 -9.34
N GLY A 78 -5.11 -12.74 -9.17
CA GLY A 78 -5.44 -13.53 -7.97
C GLY A 78 -6.05 -12.72 -6.83
N VAL A 79 -6.26 -11.41 -6.99
CA VAL A 79 -6.94 -10.57 -5.98
C VAL A 79 -8.38 -10.30 -6.39
N MET A 80 -9.30 -10.54 -5.46
CA MET A 80 -10.73 -10.22 -5.65
C MET A 80 -11.09 -8.93 -4.94
N ASN A 81 -11.76 -8.02 -5.66
CA ASN A 81 -12.24 -6.76 -5.09
C ASN A 81 -13.75 -6.78 -4.94
N THR A 82 -14.23 -6.57 -3.73
CA THR A 82 -15.66 -6.53 -3.39
C THR A 82 -16.00 -5.26 -2.62
N PHE A 83 -17.27 -5.00 -2.37
CA PHE A 83 -17.71 -3.92 -1.50
C PHE A 83 -19.07 -4.24 -0.89
N CYS A 84 -19.33 -3.62 0.26
CA CYS A 84 -20.63 -3.66 0.91
C CYS A 84 -21.29 -2.27 0.83
N TRP A 85 -22.58 -2.23 0.51
CA TRP A 85 -23.46 -1.05 0.61
C TRP A 85 -24.85 -1.53 1.01
N GLY A 86 -25.14 -1.47 2.31
CA GLY A 86 -26.31 -2.09 2.92
C GLY A 86 -26.27 -3.62 2.95
N MET A 87 -25.62 -4.22 1.96
CA MET A 87 -25.29 -5.64 1.89
C MET A 87 -24.00 -5.81 1.07
N CYS A 88 -23.33 -6.96 1.22
CA CYS A 88 -22.08 -7.23 0.52
C CYS A 88 -22.30 -7.86 -0.84
N PHE A 89 -21.48 -7.47 -1.81
CA PHE A 89 -21.58 -7.90 -3.21
C PHE A 89 -20.35 -8.68 -3.63
N GLY A 90 -20.54 -9.62 -4.55
CA GLY A 90 -19.44 -10.39 -5.15
C GLY A 90 -18.55 -9.55 -6.08
N PRO A 91 -17.40 -10.11 -6.50
CA PRO A 91 -16.39 -9.38 -7.29
C PRO A 91 -16.89 -8.90 -8.65
N ASP A 92 -17.88 -9.57 -9.24
CA ASP A 92 -18.45 -9.23 -10.55
C ASP A 92 -19.42 -8.03 -10.51
N VAL A 93 -19.82 -7.59 -9.30
CA VAL A 93 -20.73 -6.45 -9.14
C VAL A 93 -19.93 -5.16 -9.21
N ILE A 94 -20.23 -4.35 -10.23
CA ILE A 94 -19.57 -3.04 -10.46
C ILE A 94 -20.38 -1.91 -9.80
N VAL A 95 -21.70 -2.01 -9.81
CA VAL A 95 -22.62 -1.02 -9.23
C VAL A 95 -23.57 -1.74 -8.29
N SER A 96 -23.81 -1.19 -7.11
CA SER A 96 -24.80 -1.73 -6.16
C SER A 96 -26.17 -1.83 -6.85
N PRO A 97 -26.83 -2.98 -6.81
CA PRO A 97 -28.10 -3.17 -7.52
C PRO A 97 -29.30 -2.43 -6.88
N ASN A 98 -29.15 -2.07 -5.60
CA ASN A 98 -30.17 -1.35 -4.84
C ASN A 98 -29.54 -0.10 -4.23
N ALA A 99 -30.33 0.98 -4.24
CA ALA A 99 -29.97 2.20 -3.54
C ALA A 99 -30.26 2.06 -2.03
N VAL A 100 -29.44 2.75 -1.23
CA VAL A 100 -29.72 2.97 0.20
C VAL A 100 -30.17 4.40 0.36
N THR A 101 -31.28 4.62 1.09
CA THR A 101 -31.79 5.97 1.40
C THR A 101 -31.03 6.55 2.58
N LEU A 102 -30.37 7.70 2.38
CA LEU A 102 -29.76 8.48 3.43
C LEU A 102 -30.70 9.62 3.83
N GLU A 103 -31.10 9.67 5.09
CA GLU A 103 -31.91 10.75 5.63
C GLU A 103 -31.18 12.09 5.59
N ALA A 104 -31.91 13.19 5.61
CA ALA A 104 -31.38 14.55 5.56
C ALA A 104 -30.33 14.81 6.67
N GLY A 105 -29.12 15.20 6.29
CA GLY A 105 -28.02 15.52 7.20
C GLY A 105 -27.42 14.34 7.96
N SER A 106 -27.86 13.09 7.68
CA SER A 106 -27.43 11.90 8.41
C SER A 106 -26.21 11.22 7.80
N LEU A 107 -25.56 10.41 8.62
CA LEU A 107 -24.67 9.33 8.18
C LEU A 107 -25.49 8.07 7.86
N ASN A 108 -24.95 7.22 6.97
CA ASN A 108 -25.50 5.89 6.78
C ASN A 108 -25.44 5.09 8.08
N THR A 109 -26.47 4.26 8.30
CA THR A 109 -26.51 3.25 9.38
C THR A 109 -26.20 1.86 8.86
N ASP A 110 -26.30 1.66 7.54
CA ASP A 110 -25.97 0.41 6.88
C ASP A 110 -24.46 0.30 6.65
N GLU A 111 -24.00 -0.91 6.46
CA GLU A 111 -22.58 -1.15 6.22
C GLU A 111 -22.12 -0.52 4.90
N LEU A 112 -21.01 0.22 4.97
CA LEU A 112 -20.23 0.67 3.84
C LEU A 112 -18.79 0.26 4.08
N SER A 113 -18.31 -0.70 3.31
CA SER A 113 -16.94 -1.17 3.39
C SER A 113 -16.41 -1.61 2.03
N PHE A 114 -15.11 -1.49 1.86
CA PHE A 114 -14.38 -1.81 0.64
C PHE A 114 -13.37 -2.90 0.95
N HIS A 115 -13.32 -3.93 0.11
CA HIS A 115 -12.58 -5.15 0.39
C HIS A 115 -11.65 -5.51 -0.76
N ALA A 116 -10.46 -6.00 -0.42
CA ALA A 116 -9.55 -6.69 -1.35
C ALA A 116 -9.06 -7.99 -0.71
N LEU A 117 -9.45 -9.12 -1.30
CA LEU A 117 -9.05 -10.45 -0.85
C LEU A 117 -7.84 -10.90 -1.66
N PHE A 118 -6.68 -10.94 -1.02
CA PHE A 118 -5.40 -11.27 -1.63
C PHE A 118 -5.09 -12.76 -1.62
N ASP A 119 -5.80 -13.56 -0.78
CA ASP A 119 -5.50 -14.97 -0.58
C ASP A 119 -3.99 -15.20 -0.33
N GLU A 120 -3.29 -15.81 -1.28
CA GLU A 120 -1.83 -15.99 -1.21
C GLU A 120 -1.05 -14.89 -1.95
N ALA A 121 -1.73 -13.97 -2.65
CA ALA A 121 -1.10 -12.90 -3.39
C ALA A 121 -0.55 -11.81 -2.45
N PHE A 122 0.50 -11.13 -2.90
CA PHE A 122 1.09 -9.96 -2.22
C PHE A 122 1.30 -8.88 -3.27
N GLY A 123 1.15 -7.64 -2.87
CA GLY A 123 1.29 -6.51 -3.77
C GLY A 123 0.24 -5.43 -3.53
N ARG A 124 -0.14 -4.75 -4.59
CA ARG A 124 -1.01 -3.59 -4.55
C ARG A 124 -2.15 -3.73 -5.54
N VAL A 125 -3.34 -3.30 -5.09
CA VAL A 125 -4.52 -3.11 -5.93
C VAL A 125 -5.09 -1.74 -5.63
N VAL A 126 -5.47 -0.98 -6.65
CA VAL A 126 -6.03 0.37 -6.50
C VAL A 126 -7.44 0.38 -7.06
N VAL A 127 -8.40 0.73 -6.23
CA VAL A 127 -9.82 0.76 -6.59
C VAL A 127 -10.42 2.12 -6.25
N LYS A 128 -11.11 2.72 -7.21
CA LYS A 128 -11.92 3.92 -7.01
C LYS A 128 -13.34 3.50 -6.68
N TYR A 129 -13.87 4.00 -5.58
CA TYR A 129 -15.26 3.86 -5.21
C TYR A 129 -15.95 5.22 -5.36
N THR A 130 -17.14 5.22 -5.97
CA THR A 130 -17.92 6.43 -6.19
C THR A 130 -19.34 6.21 -5.66
N ALA A 131 -19.74 7.01 -4.70
CA ALA A 131 -21.13 7.13 -4.26
C ALA A 131 -21.81 8.24 -5.05
N TYR A 132 -23.01 8.00 -5.52
CA TYR A 132 -23.76 8.98 -6.31
C TYR A 132 -25.26 8.92 -6.05
N VAL A 133 -25.92 10.06 -6.21
CA VAL A 133 -27.37 10.15 -6.08
C VAL A 133 -28.02 9.45 -7.28
N GLU A 134 -28.89 8.46 -7.04
CA GLU A 134 -29.48 7.61 -8.09
C GLU A 134 -30.16 8.42 -9.21
N ARG A 135 -30.91 9.47 -8.82
CA ARG A 135 -31.65 10.34 -9.75
C ARG A 135 -30.80 11.45 -10.39
N ASN A 136 -29.57 11.64 -9.92
CA ASN A 136 -28.63 12.63 -10.43
C ASN A 136 -27.21 12.08 -10.34
N PRO A 137 -26.78 11.21 -11.26
CA PRO A 137 -25.48 10.55 -11.19
C PRO A 137 -24.26 11.49 -11.29
N ASP A 138 -24.46 12.74 -11.70
CA ASP A 138 -23.42 13.77 -11.70
C ASP A 138 -23.15 14.34 -10.29
N ASP A 139 -24.11 14.17 -9.37
CA ASP A 139 -23.95 14.48 -7.95
C ASP A 139 -23.33 13.28 -7.24
N ALA A 140 -22.02 13.25 -7.21
CA ALA A 140 -21.21 12.12 -6.79
C ALA A 140 -20.02 12.54 -5.95
N VAL A 141 -19.54 11.64 -5.12
CA VAL A 141 -18.29 11.74 -4.37
C VAL A 141 -17.49 10.46 -4.56
N SER A 142 -16.19 10.57 -4.69
CA SER A 142 -15.32 9.41 -4.87
C SER A 142 -14.17 9.38 -3.87
N ILE A 143 -13.69 8.17 -3.61
CA ILE A 143 -12.48 7.91 -2.84
C ILE A 143 -11.68 6.81 -3.55
N ILE A 144 -10.36 6.90 -3.49
CA ILE A 144 -9.46 5.90 -4.05
C ILE A 144 -8.86 5.12 -2.89
N VAL A 145 -9.00 3.80 -2.92
CA VAL A 145 -8.41 2.94 -1.90
C VAL A 145 -7.24 2.19 -2.53
N ASN A 146 -6.06 2.39 -1.95
CA ASN A 146 -4.85 1.67 -2.28
C ASN A 146 -4.69 0.51 -1.30
N PHE A 147 -5.18 -0.66 -1.66
CA PHE A 147 -4.99 -1.87 -0.87
C PHE A 147 -3.58 -2.39 -1.09
N HIS A 148 -2.81 -2.48 -0.03
CA HIS A 148 -1.45 -2.98 -0.08
C HIS A 148 -1.21 -4.08 0.95
N ARG A 149 -1.13 -5.33 0.48
CA ARG A 149 -0.71 -6.46 1.29
C ARG A 149 0.79 -6.67 1.17
N SER A 150 1.50 -6.31 2.23
CA SER A 150 2.92 -6.63 2.35
C SER A 150 3.09 -8.11 2.64
N GLY A 151 3.99 -8.78 1.91
CA GLY A 151 4.35 -10.14 2.24
C GLY A 151 4.97 -10.20 3.63
N VAL A 152 4.43 -11.03 4.53
CA VAL A 152 5.13 -11.36 5.76
C VAL A 152 6.37 -12.17 5.38
N GLY A 153 7.50 -11.47 5.27
CA GLY A 153 8.82 -12.09 5.29
C GLY A 153 9.57 -12.26 3.99
N VAL A 154 9.04 -11.85 2.82
CA VAL A 154 9.88 -11.79 1.61
C VAL A 154 9.50 -10.55 0.80
N ASN A 155 10.06 -9.40 1.16
CA ASN A 155 9.97 -8.18 0.35
C ASN A 155 10.31 -8.48 -1.12
N GLU A 156 9.71 -7.75 -2.07
CA GLU A 156 10.16 -7.69 -3.48
C GLU A 156 11.67 -7.42 -3.59
N LEU A 157 12.26 -6.76 -2.60
CA LEU A 157 13.70 -6.64 -2.41
C LEU A 157 14.40 -8.01 -2.34
N ASN A 158 13.77 -9.07 -1.84
CA ASN A 158 14.35 -10.41 -1.82
C ASN A 158 14.37 -11.10 -3.19
N ALA A 159 13.49 -10.74 -4.10
CA ALA A 159 13.53 -11.27 -5.48
C ALA A 159 14.71 -10.69 -6.26
N VAL A 160 15.20 -9.52 -5.87
CA VAL A 160 16.30 -8.81 -6.55
C VAL A 160 17.57 -8.76 -5.69
N CYS A 161 17.45 -8.69 -4.33
CA CYS A 161 18.59 -8.79 -3.43
C CYS A 161 18.89 -10.26 -3.12
N ASN A 162 20.12 -10.69 -3.34
CA ASN A 162 20.55 -12.06 -3.09
C ASN A 162 21.88 -12.09 -2.35
N LEU A 163 22.02 -13.07 -1.45
CA LEU A 163 23.26 -13.49 -0.83
C LEU A 163 23.49 -14.95 -1.21
N GLY A 164 24.57 -15.20 -1.95
CA GLY A 164 24.96 -16.53 -2.37
C GLY A 164 25.43 -17.41 -1.21
N HIS A 165 25.56 -18.69 -1.46
CA HIS A 165 26.03 -19.62 -0.46
C HIS A 165 27.46 -19.33 -0.03
N ALA A 166 27.75 -19.62 1.23
CA ALA A 166 29.08 -19.51 1.80
C ALA A 166 30.07 -20.45 1.11
N TYR A 167 31.21 -19.93 0.69
CA TYR A 167 32.27 -20.72 0.08
C TYR A 167 33.69 -20.22 0.47
N PRO A 168 34.61 -21.12 0.87
CA PRO A 168 34.38 -22.53 1.21
C PRO A 168 33.52 -22.68 2.48
N ASN A 169 32.81 -23.79 2.58
CA ASN A 169 32.03 -24.14 3.78
C ASN A 169 32.22 -25.66 4.03
N PRO A 170 32.92 -26.08 5.11
CA PRO A 170 33.50 -25.29 6.18
C PRO A 170 34.64 -24.37 5.75
N ALA A 171 34.73 -23.21 6.44
CA ALA A 171 35.78 -22.24 6.23
C ALA A 171 36.86 -22.35 7.33
N SER A 172 38.13 -22.24 6.96
CA SER A 172 39.26 -22.30 7.90
C SER A 172 39.97 -20.97 8.13
N SER A 173 39.99 -20.10 7.11
CA SER A 173 40.65 -18.77 7.18
C SER A 173 39.78 -17.65 6.62
N THR A 174 39.06 -17.93 5.54
CA THR A 174 38.23 -16.96 4.84
C THR A 174 36.97 -17.63 4.33
N VAL A 175 35.84 -16.96 4.40
CA VAL A 175 34.57 -17.33 3.76
C VAL A 175 34.17 -16.25 2.77
N ARG A 176 33.58 -16.62 1.66
CA ARG A 176 33.11 -15.71 0.60
C ARG A 176 31.64 -15.90 0.35
N PHE A 177 31.00 -14.77 -0.03
CA PHE A 177 29.60 -14.73 -0.44
C PHE A 177 29.49 -13.83 -1.67
N ASP A 178 28.87 -14.29 -2.72
CA ASP A 178 28.45 -13.42 -3.79
C ASP A 178 27.16 -12.70 -3.39
N TYR A 179 27.03 -11.42 -3.73
CA TYR A 179 25.82 -10.67 -3.42
C TYR A 179 25.32 -9.87 -4.61
N ARG A 180 24.01 -9.62 -4.62
CA ARG A 180 23.32 -8.72 -5.55
C ARG A 180 22.30 -7.90 -4.75
N LEU A 181 22.21 -6.61 -5.06
CA LEU A 181 21.28 -5.65 -4.45
C LEU A 181 20.37 -5.05 -5.52
N ALA A 182 19.13 -4.71 -5.16
CA ALA A 182 18.15 -4.06 -6.04
C ALA A 182 18.48 -2.60 -6.32
N SER A 183 18.99 -1.90 -5.32
CA SER A 183 19.30 -0.48 -5.33
C SER A 183 20.57 -0.20 -4.54
N GLY A 184 21.12 1.02 -4.68
CA GLY A 184 22.29 1.49 -3.94
C GLY A 184 22.02 1.90 -2.48
N ASP A 185 20.99 1.36 -1.86
CA ASP A 185 20.62 1.63 -0.48
C ASP A 185 21.69 1.12 0.50
N ASN A 186 21.59 1.58 1.77
CA ASN A 186 22.51 1.17 2.83
C ASN A 186 22.40 -0.34 3.09
N ALA A 187 23.25 -1.11 2.44
CA ALA A 187 23.32 -2.54 2.58
C ALA A 187 24.53 -2.95 3.41
N THR A 188 24.33 -3.82 4.37
CA THR A 188 25.37 -4.38 5.22
C THR A 188 25.23 -5.88 5.35
N VAL A 189 26.32 -6.56 5.64
CA VAL A 189 26.31 -7.94 6.10
C VAL A 189 26.65 -7.97 7.57
N ALA A 190 25.82 -8.66 8.37
CA ALA A 190 26.06 -8.89 9.78
C ALA A 190 26.19 -10.39 10.07
N ILE A 191 27.23 -10.77 10.81
CA ILE A 191 27.52 -12.16 11.18
C ILE A 191 27.17 -12.38 12.64
N TYR A 192 26.43 -13.45 12.89
CA TYR A 192 25.97 -13.85 14.21
C TYR A 192 26.48 -15.25 14.57
N ASN A 193 26.82 -15.44 15.83
CA ASN A 193 27.07 -16.76 16.37
C ASN A 193 25.73 -17.49 16.71
N LEU A 194 25.83 -18.75 17.15
CA LEU A 194 24.66 -19.58 17.54
C LEU A 194 23.82 -18.99 18.68
N LEU A 195 24.38 -18.08 19.49
CA LEU A 195 23.68 -17.41 20.59
C LEU A 195 22.98 -16.12 20.14
N GLY A 196 23.05 -15.80 18.83
CA GLY A 196 22.46 -14.56 18.27
C GLY A 196 23.31 -13.30 18.54
N GLN A 197 24.52 -13.44 19.03
CA GLN A 197 25.41 -12.32 19.24
C GLN A 197 26.07 -11.93 17.91
N GLU A 198 25.99 -10.65 17.54
CA GLU A 198 26.70 -10.11 16.38
C GLU A 198 28.21 -10.11 16.65
N VAL A 199 28.96 -10.77 15.78
CA VAL A 199 30.43 -10.89 15.90
C VAL A 199 31.15 -10.05 14.85
N MET A 200 30.45 -9.66 13.77
CA MET A 200 31.04 -8.83 12.71
C MET A 200 29.93 -8.14 11.91
N ARG A 201 30.24 -6.93 11.43
CA ARG A 201 29.40 -6.18 10.48
C ARG A 201 30.30 -5.55 9.42
N GLN A 202 29.86 -5.60 8.15
CA GLN A 202 30.58 -4.99 7.03
C GLN A 202 29.58 -4.34 6.07
N GLU A 203 29.88 -3.11 5.64
CA GLU A 203 29.13 -2.43 4.58
C GLU A 203 29.41 -3.04 3.23
N LEU A 204 28.37 -3.12 2.38
CA LEU A 204 28.49 -3.56 1.00
C LEU A 204 28.59 -2.35 0.07
N ASN A 205 29.51 -2.41 -0.89
CA ASN A 205 29.73 -1.36 -1.86
C ASN A 205 29.31 -1.84 -3.26
N GLY A 206 28.38 -1.10 -3.89
CA GLY A 206 27.86 -1.40 -5.22
C GLY A 206 26.73 -2.43 -5.24
N LEU A 207 26.09 -2.56 -6.39
CA LEU A 207 24.88 -3.36 -6.56
C LEU A 207 25.13 -4.86 -6.65
N GLN A 208 26.36 -5.28 -6.88
CA GLN A 208 26.77 -6.68 -6.91
C GLN A 208 28.26 -6.82 -6.67
N GLY A 209 28.67 -7.93 -6.09
CA GLY A 209 30.06 -8.20 -5.82
C GLY A 209 30.29 -9.50 -5.08
N GLN A 210 31.53 -9.71 -4.68
CA GLN A 210 31.93 -10.80 -3.80
C GLN A 210 32.44 -10.21 -2.48
N LEU A 211 31.79 -10.60 -1.40
CA LEU A 211 32.21 -10.31 -0.04
C LEU A 211 33.19 -11.39 0.42
N SER A 212 34.32 -10.99 0.98
CA SER A 212 35.34 -11.88 1.54
C SER A 212 35.58 -11.55 3.00
N ILE A 213 35.31 -12.50 3.89
CA ILE A 213 35.35 -12.32 5.34
C ILE A 213 36.43 -13.22 5.94
N SER A 214 37.35 -12.64 6.71
CA SER A 214 38.30 -13.40 7.52
C SER A 214 37.57 -14.04 8.71
N VAL A 215 37.70 -15.34 8.85
CA VAL A 215 37.22 -16.12 9.99
C VAL A 215 38.36 -16.54 10.94
N ALA A 216 39.54 -15.97 10.74
CA ALA A 216 40.74 -16.35 11.50
C ALA A 216 40.58 -16.11 13.02
N ASP A 217 39.85 -15.06 13.41
CA ASP A 217 39.61 -14.69 14.80
C ASP A 217 38.31 -15.28 15.38
N LEU A 218 37.50 -15.99 14.57
CA LEU A 218 36.30 -16.66 15.02
C LEU A 218 36.63 -18.05 15.60
N ASN A 219 35.90 -18.47 16.61
CA ASN A 219 36.00 -19.81 17.14
C ASN A 219 35.37 -20.80 16.16
N GLU A 220 35.76 -22.10 16.27
CA GLU A 220 35.09 -23.16 15.52
C GLU A 220 33.61 -23.23 15.92
N GLY A 221 32.73 -23.36 14.93
CA GLY A 221 31.29 -23.40 15.17
C GLY A 221 30.45 -23.00 13.97
N ILE A 222 29.15 -22.89 14.22
CA ILE A 222 28.14 -22.47 13.25
C ILE A 222 27.91 -20.96 13.38
N TYR A 223 27.84 -20.29 12.24
CA TYR A 223 27.58 -18.86 12.10
C TYR A 223 26.49 -18.60 11.08
N PHE A 224 25.82 -17.47 11.22
CA PHE A 224 24.80 -16.98 10.30
C PHE A 224 25.24 -15.63 9.74
N CYS A 225 25.20 -15.52 8.43
CA CYS A 225 25.50 -14.30 7.67
C CYS A 225 24.20 -13.71 7.17
N ASN A 226 23.80 -12.54 7.68
CA ASN A 226 22.58 -11.86 7.32
C ASN A 226 22.87 -10.69 6.39
N LEU A 227 22.26 -10.70 5.20
CA LEU A 227 22.19 -9.53 4.33
C LEU A 227 21.14 -8.57 4.89
N MET A 228 21.56 -7.39 5.29
CA MET A 228 20.73 -6.33 5.83
C MET A 228 20.61 -5.21 4.80
N VAL A 229 19.39 -4.76 4.50
CA VAL A 229 19.14 -3.58 3.66
C VAL A 229 18.19 -2.66 4.41
N ASN A 230 18.55 -1.40 4.53
CA ASN A 230 17.80 -0.40 5.31
C ASN A 230 17.45 -0.86 6.75
N GLY A 231 18.33 -1.66 7.36
CA GLY A 231 18.15 -2.19 8.71
C GLY A 231 17.29 -3.46 8.83
N GLN A 232 16.74 -3.97 7.73
CA GLN A 232 15.99 -5.22 7.70
C GLN A 232 16.84 -6.39 7.18
N ALA A 233 16.74 -7.56 7.83
CA ALA A 233 17.39 -8.78 7.36
C ALA A 233 16.59 -9.37 6.19
N LEU A 234 17.18 -9.40 5.00
CA LEU A 234 16.54 -9.93 3.79
C LEU A 234 16.89 -11.39 3.52
N LYS A 235 18.14 -11.78 3.77
CA LYS A 235 18.64 -13.13 3.49
C LYS A 235 19.59 -13.57 4.57
N THR A 236 19.48 -14.84 4.97
CA THR A 236 20.38 -15.48 5.94
C THR A 236 21.04 -16.70 5.31
N GLU A 237 22.37 -16.76 5.38
CA GLU A 237 23.15 -17.91 4.96
C GLU A 237 23.93 -18.49 6.15
N LYS A 238 23.89 -19.81 6.29
CA LYS A 238 24.60 -20.54 7.34
C LYS A 238 25.97 -20.98 6.85
N PHE A 239 27.00 -20.79 7.65
CA PHE A 239 28.32 -21.36 7.38
C PHE A 239 28.96 -21.95 8.65
N VAL A 240 29.99 -22.76 8.45
CA VAL A 240 30.72 -23.45 9.51
C VAL A 240 32.17 -23.01 9.47
N VAL A 241 32.69 -22.63 10.62
CA VAL A 241 34.15 -22.41 10.80
C VAL A 241 34.76 -23.65 11.39
N LYS A 242 35.79 -24.16 10.72
CA LYS A 242 36.58 -25.32 11.18
C LYS A 242 38.06 -25.08 10.88
N LYS A 243 38.88 -25.07 11.92
CA LYS A 243 40.33 -24.85 11.85
C LYS A 243 41.11 -26.17 11.84
#